data_63c025a079a3142767a7989a8b5d9802
#
_entry.id   63c025a079a3142767a7989a8b5d9802
#
_cell.length_a   1.000
_cell.length_b   1.000
_cell.length_c   1.000
_cell.angle_alpha   90.00
_cell.angle_beta   90.00
_cell.angle_gamma   90.00
#
_symmetry.space_group_name_H-M   'P 1'
#
loop_
_entity.id
_entity.type
_entity.pdbx_description
1 polymer ?
#
loop_
_entity_poly.entity_id
_entity_poly.type
_entity_poly.pdbx_seq_one_letter_code
_entity_poly.pdbx_strand_id
1 'polypeptide(L)'
;MHLFDEDQMMEAVLWNRSTQYGKCTIDLRSLPRERTHSLWQQLDECSTEIFIMLTISGTTASETITDLTSYKPDPRELICIKTRYGVLKSFQNLRDVGHLTVKVYGATGLAAADLGGKSDPFCVLELINSRLQTQTEYKTLTPNWNKIFTL
;
A
#
# COMPACT_ATOMS: atom_id res chain seq x y z
N MET A 1 23.85 15.50 1.73
CA MET A 1 22.61 15.79 2.47
C MET A 1 21.69 14.57 2.37
N HIS A 2 21.89 13.64 3.28
CA HIS A 2 21.14 12.40 3.35
C HIS A 2 19.99 12.53 4.36
N LEU A 3 18.88 13.11 3.93
CA LEU A 3 17.66 13.24 4.73
C LEU A 3 16.62 12.15 4.43
N PHE A 4 17.05 11.03 3.78
CA PHE A 4 16.11 10.05 3.22
C PHE A 4 16.53 8.59 3.48
N ASP A 5 17.29 8.28 4.52
CA ASP A 5 18.02 7.02 4.51
C ASP A 5 17.26 5.77 4.98
N GLU A 6 16.22 5.89 5.79
CA GLU A 6 15.45 4.70 6.20
C GLU A 6 13.94 4.84 5.98
N ASP A 7 13.46 6.04 5.75
CA ASP A 7 12.05 6.40 5.83
C ASP A 7 11.25 6.18 4.53
N GLN A 8 11.82 5.58 3.50
CA GLN A 8 11.15 5.38 2.20
C GLN A 8 10.94 3.90 1.85
N MET A 9 11.02 3.04 2.84
CA MET A 9 10.70 1.62 2.70
C MET A 9 9.27 1.37 3.14
N MET A 10 8.45 0.82 2.25
CA MET A 10 7.11 0.37 2.57
C MET A 10 7.14 -1.14 2.82
N GLU A 11 6.62 -1.58 3.94
CA GLU A 11 6.38 -3.00 4.20
C GLU A 11 4.93 -3.38 3.92
N ALA A 12 4.74 -4.48 3.23
CA ALA A 12 3.46 -5.15 3.09
C ALA A 12 3.52 -6.49 3.82
N VAL A 13 2.67 -6.66 4.81
CA VAL A 13 2.63 -7.84 5.66
C VAL A 13 1.31 -8.55 5.48
N LEU A 14 1.37 -9.83 5.17
CA LEU A 14 0.18 -10.66 4.99
C LEU A 14 -0.09 -11.48 6.24
N TRP A 15 -1.31 -11.37 6.73
CA TRP A 15 -1.78 -12.03 7.95
C TRP A 15 -2.95 -12.98 7.67
N ASN A 16 -3.03 -14.03 8.47
CA ASN A 16 -4.24 -14.82 8.67
C ASN A 16 -4.59 -14.78 10.15
N ARG A 17 -5.67 -14.09 10.53
CA ARG A 17 -6.05 -13.85 11.93
C ARG A 17 -4.89 -13.30 12.76
N SER A 18 -4.27 -14.12 13.60
CA SER A 18 -3.12 -13.75 14.44
C SER A 18 -1.78 -14.27 13.93
N THR A 19 -1.76 -14.97 12.79
CA THR A 19 -0.56 -15.58 12.22
C THR A 19 -0.08 -14.77 11.01
N GLN A 20 1.18 -14.37 11.01
CA GLN A 20 1.80 -13.74 9.86
C GLN A 20 2.20 -14.78 8.84
N TYR A 21 1.78 -14.60 7.58
CA TYR A 21 2.22 -15.44 6.45
C TYR A 21 3.62 -15.09 5.97
N GLY A 22 3.89 -13.82 5.88
CA GLY A 22 5.13 -13.28 5.37
C GLY A 22 5.01 -11.79 5.10
N LYS A 23 6.11 -11.19 4.72
CA LYS A 23 6.18 -9.77 4.39
C LYS A 23 7.05 -9.55 3.16
N CYS A 24 6.87 -8.41 2.51
CA CYS A 24 7.80 -7.90 1.52
C CYS A 24 8.08 -6.42 1.80
N THR A 25 9.24 -5.97 1.36
CA THR A 25 9.65 -4.58 1.50
C THR A 25 9.84 -3.97 0.12
N ILE A 26 9.26 -2.81 -0.12
CA ILE A 26 9.35 -2.08 -1.38
C ILE A 26 10.14 -0.80 -1.13
N ASP A 27 11.27 -0.64 -1.83
CA ASP A 27 12.05 0.60 -1.80
C ASP A 27 11.43 1.64 -2.74
N LEU A 28 10.75 2.61 -2.16
CA LEU A 28 10.08 3.67 -2.90
C LEU A 28 11.06 4.61 -3.61
N ARG A 29 12.32 4.68 -3.18
CA ARG A 29 13.35 5.50 -3.81
C ARG A 29 13.76 4.97 -5.19
N SER A 30 13.66 3.66 -5.37
CA SER A 30 13.99 3.00 -6.64
C SER A 30 12.93 3.21 -7.73
N LEU A 31 11.75 3.69 -7.35
CA LEU A 31 10.62 3.82 -8.24
C LEU A 31 10.50 5.26 -8.77
N PRO A 32 10.45 5.47 -10.09
CA PRO A 32 10.17 6.78 -10.68
C PRO A 32 8.86 7.38 -10.17
N ARG A 33 8.89 8.67 -9.89
CA ARG A 33 7.71 9.43 -9.47
C ARG A 33 6.77 9.72 -10.62
N GLU A 34 5.56 10.13 -10.31
CA GLU A 34 4.51 10.56 -11.24
C GLU A 34 4.11 9.50 -12.28
N ARG A 35 4.28 8.23 -11.91
CA ARG A 35 3.80 7.12 -12.73
C ARG A 35 3.37 5.95 -11.86
N THR A 36 2.44 5.16 -12.36
CA THR A 36 1.94 3.96 -11.68
C THR A 36 2.87 2.78 -11.92
N HIS A 37 3.21 2.09 -10.85
CA HIS A 37 3.99 0.87 -10.85
C HIS A 37 3.11 -0.31 -10.48
N SER A 38 3.17 -1.37 -11.28
CA SER A 38 2.49 -2.64 -11.02
C SER A 38 3.51 -3.66 -10.58
N LEU A 39 3.40 -4.12 -9.34
CA LEU A 39 4.40 -4.96 -8.69
C LEU A 39 3.79 -6.27 -8.23
N TRP A 40 4.34 -7.38 -8.70
CA TRP A 40 4.20 -8.69 -8.09
C TRP A 40 5.37 -8.87 -7.14
N GLN A 41 5.09 -9.01 -5.85
CA GLN A 41 6.11 -9.18 -4.83
C GLN A 41 5.93 -10.52 -4.15
N GLN A 42 6.98 -11.34 -4.16
CA GLN A 42 7.03 -12.55 -3.37
C GLN A 42 7.28 -12.18 -1.91
N LEU A 43 6.52 -12.78 -1.01
CA LEU A 43 6.73 -12.63 0.41
C LEU A 43 7.93 -13.48 0.86
N ASP A 44 8.61 -13.02 1.90
CA ASP A 44 9.68 -13.78 2.52
C ASP A 44 9.16 -15.09 3.12
N GLU A 45 10.03 -16.09 3.16
CA GLU A 45 9.79 -17.40 3.78
C GLU A 45 8.62 -18.22 3.21
N CYS A 46 8.00 -17.79 2.11
CA CYS A 46 6.89 -18.52 1.51
C CYS A 46 6.81 -18.34 -0.01
N SER A 47 5.98 -19.15 -0.66
CA SER A 47 5.72 -19.05 -2.10
C SER A 47 4.57 -18.10 -2.44
N THR A 48 4.06 -17.37 -1.46
CA THR A 48 2.96 -16.42 -1.64
C THR A 48 3.43 -15.17 -2.36
N GLU A 49 2.67 -14.72 -3.33
CA GLU A 49 2.90 -13.47 -4.05
C GLU A 49 1.75 -12.51 -3.81
N ILE A 50 2.07 -11.25 -3.61
CA ILE A 50 1.11 -10.15 -3.47
C ILE A 50 1.20 -9.22 -4.67
N PHE A 51 0.05 -8.79 -5.19
CA PHE A 51 -0.03 -7.83 -6.27
C PHE A 51 -0.41 -6.44 -5.75
N ILE A 52 0.48 -5.49 -5.97
CA ILE A 52 0.34 -4.09 -5.52
C ILE A 52 0.56 -3.17 -6.70
N MET A 53 -0.29 -2.15 -6.83
CA MET A 53 -0.05 -0.99 -7.69
C MET A 53 0.19 0.23 -6.81
N LEU A 54 1.18 1.03 -7.16
CA LEU A 54 1.47 2.25 -6.42
C LEU A 54 1.90 3.41 -7.33
N THR A 55 1.61 4.60 -6.88
CA THR A 55 2.01 5.87 -7.51
C THR A 55 2.58 6.79 -6.45
N ILE A 56 3.78 7.29 -6.68
CA ILE A 56 4.44 8.29 -5.83
C ILE A 56 4.32 9.63 -6.51
N SER A 57 3.65 10.59 -5.86
CA SER A 57 3.49 11.92 -6.40
C SER A 57 4.22 12.97 -5.54
N GLY A 58 5.00 13.82 -6.19
CA GLY A 58 5.64 14.97 -5.56
C GLY A 58 4.75 16.22 -5.54
N THR A 59 3.56 16.14 -6.15
CA THR A 59 2.61 17.27 -6.21
C THR A 59 1.35 16.97 -5.42
N THR A 60 0.67 17.99 -4.95
CA THR A 60 -0.64 17.90 -4.29
C THR A 60 -1.78 17.62 -5.28
N ALA A 61 -1.46 17.39 -6.54
CA ALA A 61 -2.42 17.29 -7.60
C ALA A 61 -3.13 15.92 -7.58
N SER A 62 -4.43 15.96 -7.66
CA SER A 62 -5.29 14.79 -7.87
C SER A 62 -5.11 14.10 -9.24
N GLU A 63 -4.18 14.57 -10.04
CA GLU A 63 -3.98 14.13 -11.43
C GLU A 63 -3.26 12.80 -11.58
N THR A 64 -2.51 12.38 -10.56
CA THR A 64 -1.69 11.16 -10.61
C THR A 64 -2.48 9.86 -10.41
N ILE A 65 -3.75 9.96 -10.08
CA ILE A 65 -4.62 8.79 -9.82
C ILE A 65 -5.28 8.28 -11.11
N THR A 66 -5.12 8.96 -12.23
CA THR A 66 -5.77 8.62 -13.50
C THR A 66 -5.38 7.26 -14.06
N ASP A 67 -4.18 6.78 -13.74
CA ASP A 67 -3.69 5.46 -14.18
C ASP A 67 -4.21 4.29 -13.33
N LEU A 68 -4.76 4.57 -12.16
CA LEU A 68 -5.49 3.59 -11.36
C LEU A 68 -6.94 3.54 -11.86
N THR A 69 -7.13 2.96 -13.01
CA THR A 69 -8.41 2.87 -13.74
C THR A 69 -9.63 2.78 -12.84
N SER A 70 -10.54 3.75 -12.98
CA SER A 70 -11.85 3.84 -12.30
C SER A 70 -11.86 4.20 -10.80
N TYR A 71 -10.73 4.60 -10.21
CA TYR A 71 -10.77 5.08 -8.83
C TYR A 71 -11.37 6.49 -8.74
N LYS A 72 -12.47 6.58 -8.01
CA LYS A 72 -13.01 7.87 -7.55
C LYS A 72 -12.74 7.96 -6.04
N PRO A 73 -11.88 8.89 -5.60
CA PRO A 73 -11.64 9.05 -4.16
C PRO A 73 -12.93 9.43 -3.44
N ASP A 74 -13.14 8.84 -2.28
CA ASP A 74 -14.22 9.27 -1.37
C ASP A 74 -14.00 10.77 -1.05
N PRO A 75 -15.07 11.59 -1.01
CA PRO A 75 -14.99 12.99 -0.60
C PRO A 75 -14.23 13.22 0.71
N ARG A 76 -14.28 12.27 1.63
CA ARG A 76 -13.53 12.32 2.90
C ARG A 76 -12.03 12.14 2.68
N GLU A 77 -11.62 11.24 1.80
CA GLU A 77 -10.21 11.06 1.42
C GLU A 77 -9.66 12.29 0.72
N LEU A 78 -10.43 12.91 -0.19
CA LEU A 78 -10.07 14.16 -0.85
C LEU A 78 -9.85 15.31 0.14
N ILE A 79 -10.72 15.42 1.14
CA ILE A 79 -10.57 16.43 2.20
C ILE A 79 -9.32 16.16 3.03
N CYS A 80 -9.07 14.91 3.41
CA CYS A 80 -7.86 14.51 4.12
C CYS A 80 -6.59 14.83 3.32
N ILE A 81 -6.57 14.48 2.03
CA ILE A 81 -5.44 14.75 1.14
C ILE A 81 -5.21 16.26 1.01
N LYS A 82 -6.25 17.03 0.72
CA LYS A 82 -6.17 18.50 0.61
C LYS A 82 -5.76 19.17 1.92
N THR A 83 -6.21 18.64 3.05
CA THR A 83 -5.85 19.17 4.37
C THR A 83 -4.41 18.82 4.73
N ARG A 84 -3.96 17.62 4.41
CA ARG A 84 -2.61 17.14 4.74
C ARG A 84 -1.54 17.75 3.82
N TYR A 85 -1.86 17.91 2.54
CA TYR A 85 -0.93 18.36 1.49
C TYR A 85 -1.28 19.71 0.89
N GLY A 86 -2.14 20.49 1.52
CA GLY A 86 -2.43 21.86 1.10
C GLY A 86 -1.17 22.73 1.09
N VAL A 87 -1.11 23.68 0.16
CA VAL A 87 0.08 24.53 -0.10
C VAL A 87 0.63 25.14 1.19
N LEU A 88 -0.23 25.60 2.09
CA LEU A 88 0.20 26.19 3.37
C LEU A 88 0.85 25.19 4.32
N LYS A 89 0.40 23.92 4.31
CA LYS A 89 1.02 22.86 5.12
C LYS A 89 2.30 22.31 4.50
N SER A 90 2.40 22.31 3.19
CA SER A 90 3.63 21.95 2.49
C SER A 90 4.77 22.90 2.81
N PHE A 91 4.48 24.18 3.04
CA PHE A 91 5.47 25.15 3.52
C PHE A 91 5.85 24.98 4.99
N GLN A 92 4.95 24.43 5.81
CA GLN A 92 5.22 24.20 7.23
C GLN A 92 5.91 22.85 7.49
N ASN A 93 5.71 21.86 6.63
CA ASN A 93 6.33 20.54 6.69
C ASN A 93 7.18 20.28 5.45
N LEU A 94 8.34 20.90 5.37
CA LEU A 94 9.34 20.69 4.31
C LEU A 94 9.87 19.21 4.26
N ARG A 95 9.40 18.36 5.16
CA ARG A 95 9.72 16.94 5.20
C ARG A 95 8.76 16.08 4.38
N ASP A 96 7.58 16.58 4.07
CA ASP A 96 6.60 15.85 3.27
C ASP A 96 6.97 15.95 1.79
N VAL A 97 7.43 14.86 1.22
CA VAL A 97 7.98 14.78 -0.14
C VAL A 97 6.89 14.55 -1.20
N GLY A 98 5.64 14.50 -0.79
CA GLY A 98 4.51 14.19 -1.65
C GLY A 98 3.52 13.23 -0.98
N HIS A 99 2.78 12.51 -1.79
CA HIS A 99 1.89 11.47 -1.31
C HIS A 99 2.09 10.16 -2.08
N LEU A 100 1.76 9.07 -1.42
CA LEU A 100 1.81 7.73 -1.97
C LEU A 100 0.39 7.18 -2.06
N THR A 101 -0.02 6.78 -3.26
CA THR A 101 -1.26 6.03 -3.46
C THR A 101 -0.91 4.58 -3.72
N VAL A 102 -1.47 3.68 -2.92
CA VAL A 102 -1.24 2.23 -3.02
C VAL A 102 -2.56 1.52 -3.18
N LYS A 103 -2.66 0.67 -4.19
CA LYS A 103 -3.76 -0.27 -4.36
C LYS A 103 -3.25 -1.69 -4.11
N VAL A 104 -3.77 -2.32 -3.07
CA VAL A 104 -3.55 -3.73 -2.79
C VAL A 104 -4.63 -4.53 -3.49
N TYR A 105 -4.28 -5.20 -4.57
CA TYR A 105 -5.23 -6.00 -5.35
C TYR A 105 -5.55 -7.31 -4.66
N GLY A 106 -4.56 -8.12 -4.44
CA GLY A 106 -4.76 -9.45 -3.92
C GLY A 106 -3.47 -10.22 -3.73
N ALA A 107 -3.58 -11.47 -3.38
CA ALA A 107 -2.46 -12.37 -3.25
C ALA A 107 -2.79 -13.77 -3.79
N THR A 108 -1.77 -14.53 -4.11
CA THR A 108 -1.87 -15.90 -4.60
C THR A 108 -0.85 -16.80 -3.89
N GLY A 109 -1.10 -18.10 -3.90
CA GLY A 109 -0.18 -19.06 -3.33
C GLY A 109 -0.18 -19.12 -1.80
N LEU A 110 -1.27 -18.70 -1.15
CA LEU A 110 -1.39 -18.81 0.30
C LEU A 110 -1.50 -20.26 0.74
N ALA A 111 -0.77 -20.58 1.81
CA ALA A 111 -0.95 -21.88 2.48
C ALA A 111 -2.26 -21.92 3.26
N ALA A 112 -2.91 -23.07 3.29
CA ALA A 112 -4.08 -23.26 4.12
C ALA A 112 -3.67 -23.30 5.61
N ALA A 113 -4.20 -22.40 6.40
CA ALA A 113 -3.91 -22.31 7.83
C ALA A 113 -5.01 -22.86 8.73
N ASP A 114 -6.21 -23.02 8.20
CA ASP A 114 -7.37 -23.53 8.94
C ASP A 114 -7.63 -25.01 8.65
N LEU A 115 -8.24 -25.70 9.60
CA LEU A 115 -8.61 -27.13 9.52
C LEU A 115 -9.49 -27.47 8.30
N GLY A 116 -10.13 -26.49 7.67
CA GLY A 116 -10.92 -26.63 6.46
C GLY A 116 -10.17 -26.38 5.14
N GLY A 117 -8.84 -26.24 5.18
CA GLY A 117 -8.04 -25.97 3.99
C GLY A 117 -8.21 -24.57 3.44
N LYS A 118 -8.63 -23.61 4.26
CA LYS A 118 -8.88 -22.21 3.90
C LYS A 118 -8.18 -21.26 4.86
N SER A 119 -8.26 -19.99 4.57
CA SER A 119 -7.65 -18.91 5.36
C SER A 119 -8.54 -17.67 5.33
N ASP A 120 -8.34 -16.78 6.30
CA ASP A 120 -9.00 -15.49 6.39
C ASP A 120 -7.94 -14.37 6.27
N PRO A 121 -7.37 -14.14 5.08
CA PRO A 121 -6.23 -13.24 4.92
C PRO A 121 -6.62 -11.78 4.89
N PHE A 122 -5.74 -10.94 5.44
CA PHE A 122 -5.73 -9.49 5.27
C PHE A 122 -4.29 -8.98 5.12
N CYS A 123 -4.13 -7.83 4.52
CA CYS A 123 -2.83 -7.20 4.30
C CYS A 123 -2.70 -5.94 5.15
N VAL A 124 -1.54 -5.77 5.75
CA VAL A 124 -1.15 -4.55 6.49
C VAL A 124 -0.03 -3.87 5.71
N LEU A 125 -0.20 -2.59 5.43
CA LEU A 125 0.83 -1.72 4.89
C LEU A 125 1.42 -0.86 5.99
N GLU A 126 2.73 -0.83 6.09
CA GLU A 126 3.45 0.00 7.04
C GLU A 126 4.44 0.91 6.30
N LEU A 127 4.34 2.20 6.54
CA LEU A 127 5.26 3.21 6.05
C LEU A 127 5.53 4.21 7.17
N ILE A 128 6.76 4.24 7.68
CA ILE A 128 7.19 5.12 8.77
C ILE A 128 6.22 5.05 9.97
N ASN A 129 5.36 6.04 10.10
CA ASN A 129 4.39 6.18 11.21
C ASN A 129 2.95 5.85 10.79
N SER A 130 2.76 5.33 9.60
CA SER A 130 1.45 4.99 9.06
C SER A 130 1.29 3.48 8.97
N ARG A 131 0.20 2.99 9.51
CA ARG A 131 -0.20 1.58 9.43
C ARG A 131 -1.63 1.51 8.91
N LEU A 132 -1.81 0.84 7.78
CA LEU A 132 -3.09 0.69 7.11
C LEU A 132 -3.38 -0.80 6.89
N GLN A 133 -4.65 -1.17 6.94
CA GLN A 133 -5.07 -2.56 6.83
C GLN A 133 -6.22 -2.70 5.84
N THR A 134 -6.15 -3.73 5.00
CA THR A 134 -7.29 -4.13 4.16
C THR A 134 -8.40 -4.77 5.00
N GLN A 135 -9.58 -4.92 4.40
CA GLN A 135 -10.58 -5.81 4.95
C GLN A 135 -10.05 -7.26 4.96
N THR A 136 -10.65 -8.09 5.81
CA THR A 136 -10.38 -9.53 5.83
C THR A 136 -11.23 -10.21 4.75
N GLU A 137 -10.59 -11.00 3.88
CA GLU A 137 -11.28 -11.88 2.96
C GLU A 137 -11.42 -13.25 3.60
N TYR A 138 -12.65 -13.73 3.73
CA TYR A 138 -12.92 -14.94 4.48
C TYR A 138 -12.87 -16.19 3.60
N LYS A 139 -12.28 -17.25 4.14
CA LYS A 139 -12.27 -18.60 3.57
C LYS A 139 -11.70 -18.68 2.16
N THR A 140 -10.61 -17.99 1.90
CA THR A 140 -9.95 -17.95 0.60
C THR A 140 -8.45 -18.12 0.69
N LEU A 141 -7.85 -18.74 -0.33
CA LEU A 141 -6.39 -18.82 -0.52
C LEU A 141 -5.91 -17.87 -1.64
N THR A 142 -6.86 -17.17 -2.28
CA THR A 142 -6.59 -16.18 -3.33
C THR A 142 -7.41 -14.93 -3.07
N PRO A 143 -7.09 -14.17 -2.00
CA PRO A 143 -7.85 -13.00 -1.63
C PRO A 143 -7.77 -11.92 -2.70
N ASN A 144 -8.86 -11.18 -2.87
CA ASN A 144 -8.95 -10.04 -3.76
C ASN A 144 -9.52 -8.85 -2.99
N TRP A 145 -8.65 -8.09 -2.34
CA TRP A 145 -9.05 -6.96 -1.50
C TRP A 145 -9.46 -5.74 -2.30
N ASN A 146 -8.75 -5.48 -3.38
CA ASN A 146 -9.01 -4.34 -4.26
C ASN A 146 -9.08 -3.00 -3.49
N LYS A 147 -8.27 -2.86 -2.46
CA LYS A 147 -8.28 -1.75 -1.51
C LYS A 147 -7.24 -0.69 -1.87
N ILE A 148 -7.66 0.57 -1.86
CA ILE A 148 -6.80 1.72 -2.14
C ILE A 148 -6.53 2.49 -0.86
N PHE A 149 -5.29 2.88 -0.68
CA PHE A 149 -4.81 3.71 0.40
C PHE A 149 -4.07 4.92 -0.14
N THR A 150 -4.14 6.03 0.60
CA THR A 150 -3.31 7.22 0.36
C THR A 150 -2.55 7.57 1.63
N LEU A 151 -1.24 7.66 1.51
CA LEU A 151 -0.28 7.91 2.57
C LEU A 151 0.45 9.22 2.34
#